data_73dcea02368f3f8d3b25211e5de8383f
#
_entry.id   73dcea02368f3f8d3b25211e5de8383f
#
_cell.length_a   1.000
_cell.length_b   1.000
_cell.length_c   1.000
_cell.angle_alpha   90.00
_cell.angle_beta   90.00
_cell.angle_gamma   90.00
#
_symmetry.space_group_name_H-M   'P 1'
#
loop_
_entity.id
_entity.type
_entity.pdbx_description
1 polymer ?
#
loop_
_entity_poly.entity_id
_entity_poly.type
_entity_poly.pdbx_seq_one_letter_code
_entity_poly.pdbx_strand_id
1 'polypeptide(L)'
;MTEVQSSVIEGWSIESTLPKKSEVEKLAELVPAGTEVYLSTLPHVSLDQQIETAHIVRVNGLEPVLHVAARYFATRTELVGYLARAGRETAAENMLIIGGDADRPNGEFDSALSLIKSGLLSDYGIRRIGVAGYPDGHPKISSDALIEALGAKIETAQAAGIAPHITTQFCFEAAPILAWLKDIRERWPDVPVKIGIAGPTGFKTLLKFAVRCGVNTPRTGIAQKLTMASKIAKTFSPGDLLDDLDTGLGQIGGGNLSAHFFSFGGLEKTATWIAGRLNEKSNFTGTNETQRMQL
;
A
#
# COMPACT_ATOMS: atom_id res chain seq x y z
N MET A 1 16.51 -24.65 -12.42
CA MET A 1 16.98 -23.28 -12.17
C MET A 1 16.13 -22.77 -11.02
N THR A 2 16.67 -22.67 -9.81
CA THR A 2 15.98 -22.05 -8.67
C THR A 2 15.91 -20.56 -8.96
N GLU A 3 14.71 -20.04 -9.25
CA GLU A 3 14.47 -18.59 -9.28
C GLU A 3 14.96 -18.00 -7.96
N VAL A 4 15.85 -17.04 -8.06
CA VAL A 4 16.28 -16.26 -6.91
C VAL A 4 15.02 -15.50 -6.44
N GLN A 5 14.51 -15.86 -5.28
CA GLN A 5 13.33 -15.26 -4.70
C GLN A 5 13.66 -13.77 -4.41
N SER A 6 13.03 -12.87 -5.16
CA SER A 6 13.14 -11.45 -4.92
C SER A 6 12.57 -11.13 -3.53
N SER A 7 13.29 -10.31 -2.76
CA SER A 7 12.80 -9.87 -1.45
C SER A 7 11.54 -9.02 -1.59
N VAL A 8 10.62 -9.13 -0.63
CA VAL A 8 9.37 -8.35 -0.61
C VAL A 8 9.60 -6.82 -0.68
N ILE A 9 10.79 -6.37 -0.31
CA ILE A 9 11.15 -4.94 -0.37
C ILE A 9 11.47 -4.45 -1.81
N GLU A 10 11.63 -5.35 -2.78
CA GLU A 10 11.86 -4.94 -4.17
C GLU A 10 10.57 -4.41 -4.80
N GLY A 11 10.66 -3.37 -5.64
CA GLY A 11 9.50 -2.75 -6.26
C GLY A 11 8.52 -2.11 -5.28
N TRP A 12 9.01 -1.69 -4.12
CA TRP A 12 8.21 -1.08 -3.06
C TRP A 12 7.51 0.21 -3.49
N SER A 13 6.46 0.56 -2.77
CA SER A 13 5.72 1.81 -2.90
C SER A 13 5.58 2.50 -1.53
N ILE A 14 5.28 3.79 -1.53
CA ILE A 14 5.14 4.58 -0.30
C ILE A 14 3.83 5.37 -0.30
N GLU A 15 3.23 5.53 0.87
CA GLU A 15 1.99 6.29 1.04
C GLU A 15 2.20 7.52 1.91
N SER A 16 1.59 8.62 1.51
CA SER A 16 1.45 9.85 2.31
C SER A 16 0.11 10.52 2.03
N THR A 17 -0.34 11.39 2.91
CA THR A 17 -1.63 12.09 2.71
C THR A 17 -1.31 13.46 2.11
N LEU A 18 -1.02 14.38 2.02
CA LEU A 18 -0.73 15.68 1.46
C LEU A 18 0.73 16.10 1.78
N PRO A 19 1.71 15.42 1.20
CA PRO A 19 3.09 15.82 1.39
C PRO A 19 3.31 17.23 0.81
N LYS A 20 4.13 18.03 1.48
CA LYS A 20 4.56 19.31 0.97
C LYS A 20 5.45 19.12 -0.26
N LYS A 21 5.49 20.11 -1.14
CA LYS A 21 6.37 20.10 -2.32
C LYS A 21 7.81 19.77 -1.95
N SER A 22 8.37 20.39 -0.92
CA SER A 22 9.74 20.12 -0.45
C SER A 22 9.96 18.68 0.06
N GLU A 23 8.92 18.02 0.59
CA GLU A 23 9.00 16.62 1.02
C GLU A 23 9.01 15.68 -0.17
N VAL A 24 8.27 16.02 -1.25
CA VAL A 24 8.27 15.27 -2.51
C VAL A 24 9.59 15.44 -3.25
N GLU A 25 10.11 16.65 -3.34
CA GLU A 25 11.41 16.94 -3.93
C GLU A 25 12.52 16.15 -3.23
N LYS A 26 12.51 16.16 -1.89
CA LYS A 26 13.47 15.39 -1.09
C LYS A 26 13.31 13.87 -1.28
N LEU A 27 12.07 13.38 -1.39
CA LEU A 27 11.81 11.97 -1.69
C LEU A 27 12.41 11.58 -3.05
N ALA A 28 12.21 12.40 -4.07
CA ALA A 28 12.71 12.13 -5.43
C ALA A 28 14.25 12.06 -5.51
N GLU A 29 14.98 12.73 -4.60
CA GLU A 29 16.43 12.60 -4.48
C GLU A 29 16.87 11.25 -3.87
N LEU A 30 15.99 10.60 -3.10
CA LEU A 30 16.32 9.42 -2.30
C LEU A 30 15.88 8.10 -2.93
N VAL A 31 14.96 8.15 -3.92
CA VAL A 31 14.32 6.95 -4.46
C VAL A 31 14.45 6.87 -5.98
N PRO A 32 14.36 5.67 -6.58
CA PRO A 32 14.38 5.53 -8.02
C PRO A 32 13.24 6.31 -8.71
N ALA A 33 13.51 6.86 -9.89
CA ALA A 33 12.47 7.44 -10.72
C ALA A 33 11.35 6.40 -11.00
N GLY A 34 10.10 6.86 -11.06
CA GLY A 34 8.93 5.99 -11.22
C GLY A 34 8.48 5.28 -9.95
N THR A 35 9.12 5.51 -8.77
CA THR A 35 8.61 4.98 -7.50
C THR A 35 7.17 5.44 -7.28
N GLU A 36 6.26 4.50 -7.00
CA GLU A 36 4.85 4.79 -6.76
C GLU A 36 4.63 5.46 -5.41
N VAL A 37 4.00 6.64 -5.43
CA VAL A 37 3.62 7.42 -4.26
C VAL A 37 2.10 7.44 -4.15
N TYR A 38 1.56 6.71 -3.20
CA TYR A 38 0.14 6.66 -2.90
C TYR A 38 -0.26 7.89 -2.12
N LEU A 39 -1.28 8.58 -2.62
CA LEU A 39 -1.82 9.81 -2.03
C LEU A 39 -3.15 9.52 -1.38
N SER A 40 -3.13 9.28 -0.07
CA SER A 40 -4.34 8.96 0.68
C SER A 40 -5.28 10.16 0.76
N THR A 41 -6.59 9.89 0.69
CA THR A 41 -7.63 10.90 0.85
C THR A 41 -8.21 10.89 2.27
N LEU A 42 -8.58 12.06 2.76
CA LEU A 42 -9.26 12.24 4.04
C LEU A 42 -10.45 13.18 3.83
N PRO A 43 -11.50 13.14 4.69
CA PRO A 43 -12.70 13.94 4.52
C PRO A 43 -12.48 15.46 4.41
N HIS A 44 -11.37 15.97 4.94
CA HIS A 44 -11.01 17.39 4.89
C HIS A 44 -10.02 17.76 3.78
N VAL A 45 -9.59 16.78 2.98
CA VAL A 45 -8.71 16.99 1.81
C VAL A 45 -9.59 17.21 0.59
N SER A 46 -9.47 18.37 -0.04
CA SER A 46 -10.21 18.63 -1.27
C SER A 46 -9.64 17.83 -2.44
N LEU A 47 -10.48 17.53 -3.43
CA LEU A 47 -10.06 16.86 -4.67
C LEU A 47 -9.01 17.69 -5.41
N ASP A 48 -9.10 19.03 -5.35
CA ASP A 48 -8.11 19.94 -5.94
C ASP A 48 -6.73 19.80 -5.30
N GLN A 49 -6.66 19.76 -3.97
CA GLN A 49 -5.41 19.57 -3.24
C GLN A 49 -4.77 18.22 -3.55
N GLN A 50 -5.58 17.17 -3.71
CA GLN A 50 -5.07 15.84 -4.06
C GLN A 50 -4.48 15.83 -5.48
N ILE A 51 -5.15 16.44 -6.46
CA ILE A 51 -4.66 16.54 -7.84
C ILE A 51 -3.39 17.40 -7.92
N GLU A 52 -3.37 18.56 -7.24
CA GLU A 52 -2.18 19.39 -7.17
C GLU A 52 -0.99 18.65 -6.57
N THR A 53 -1.21 17.90 -5.49
CA THR A 53 -0.16 17.07 -4.88
C THR A 53 0.30 15.96 -5.84
N ALA A 54 -0.61 15.29 -6.54
CA ALA A 54 -0.28 14.28 -7.54
C ALA A 54 0.52 14.87 -8.72
N HIS A 55 0.19 16.09 -9.16
CA HIS A 55 0.99 16.81 -10.14
C HIS A 55 2.42 17.07 -9.64
N ILE A 56 2.58 17.51 -8.39
CA ILE A 56 3.90 17.70 -7.78
C ILE A 56 4.69 16.38 -7.77
N VAL A 57 4.07 15.26 -7.43
CA VAL A 57 4.69 13.93 -7.48
C VAL A 57 5.15 13.61 -8.90
N ARG A 58 4.28 13.81 -9.91
CA ARG A 58 4.57 13.52 -11.32
C ARG A 58 5.74 14.32 -11.86
N VAL A 59 5.76 15.64 -11.64
CA VAL A 59 6.80 16.50 -12.18
C VAL A 59 8.17 16.28 -11.53
N ASN A 60 8.21 15.63 -10.38
CA ASN A 60 9.45 15.17 -9.73
C ASN A 60 9.88 13.76 -10.16
N GLY A 61 9.29 13.21 -11.24
CA GLY A 61 9.68 11.93 -11.81
C GLY A 61 9.19 10.70 -11.05
N LEU A 62 8.23 10.88 -10.12
CA LEU A 62 7.60 9.81 -9.36
C LEU A 62 6.22 9.45 -9.94
N GLU A 63 5.67 8.29 -9.57
CA GLU A 63 4.38 7.82 -10.05
C GLU A 63 3.27 8.07 -9.01
N PRO A 64 2.36 9.04 -9.22
CA PRO A 64 1.26 9.26 -8.27
C PRO A 64 0.20 8.18 -8.41
N VAL A 65 -0.21 7.60 -7.27
CA VAL A 65 -1.35 6.70 -7.15
C VAL A 65 -2.39 7.33 -6.23
N LEU A 66 -3.47 7.85 -6.81
CA LEU A 66 -4.49 8.56 -6.04
C LEU A 66 -5.45 7.57 -5.36
N HIS A 67 -5.75 7.80 -4.08
CA HIS A 67 -6.84 7.11 -3.40
C HIS A 67 -8.18 7.73 -3.82
N VAL A 68 -9.08 6.90 -4.32
CA VAL A 68 -10.42 7.29 -4.71
C VAL A 68 -11.41 6.66 -3.74
N ALA A 69 -11.92 7.47 -2.80
CA ALA A 69 -12.89 7.03 -1.81
C ALA A 69 -14.30 7.22 -2.36
N ALA A 70 -14.96 6.12 -2.75
CA ALA A 70 -16.24 6.11 -3.42
C ALA A 70 -17.31 6.95 -2.69
N ARG A 71 -17.41 6.80 -1.37
CA ARG A 71 -18.41 7.48 -0.54
C ARG A 71 -18.23 8.98 -0.40
N TYR A 72 -17.10 9.55 -0.86
CA TYR A 72 -16.83 10.99 -0.75
C TYR A 72 -17.41 11.79 -1.93
N PHE A 73 -17.69 11.13 -3.06
CA PHE A 73 -18.27 11.79 -4.23
C PHE A 73 -19.77 11.99 -4.06
N ALA A 74 -20.20 13.24 -4.13
CA ALA A 74 -21.60 13.60 -4.01
C ALA A 74 -22.38 13.30 -5.32
N THR A 75 -21.72 13.39 -6.46
CA THR A 75 -22.34 13.16 -7.76
C THR A 75 -21.42 12.43 -8.72
N ARG A 76 -22.01 11.75 -9.71
CA ARG A 76 -21.28 11.15 -10.83
C ARG A 76 -20.47 12.20 -11.60
N THR A 77 -21.02 13.40 -11.78
CA THR A 77 -20.35 14.51 -12.47
C THR A 77 -19.08 14.95 -11.74
N GLU A 78 -19.10 14.98 -10.42
CA GLU A 78 -17.91 15.28 -9.60
C GLU A 78 -16.80 14.24 -9.80
N LEU A 79 -17.14 12.94 -9.77
CA LEU A 79 -16.19 11.86 -10.03
C LEU A 79 -15.62 11.95 -11.45
N VAL A 80 -16.47 12.20 -12.45
CA VAL A 80 -16.06 12.39 -13.86
C VAL A 80 -15.07 13.57 -13.97
N GLY A 81 -15.39 14.70 -13.39
CA GLY A 81 -14.50 15.87 -13.37
C GLY A 81 -13.15 15.56 -12.71
N TYR A 82 -13.17 14.83 -11.60
CA TYR A 82 -11.97 14.40 -10.91
C TYR A 82 -11.10 13.46 -11.77
N LEU A 83 -11.68 12.40 -12.35
CA LEU A 83 -10.95 11.44 -13.19
C LEU A 83 -10.35 12.11 -14.42
N ALA A 84 -11.12 12.98 -15.10
CA ALA A 84 -10.66 13.74 -16.26
C ALA A 84 -9.46 14.65 -15.92
N ARG A 85 -9.48 15.28 -14.75
CA ARG A 85 -8.36 16.11 -14.29
C ARG A 85 -7.17 15.28 -13.87
N ALA A 86 -7.37 14.19 -13.15
CA ALA A 86 -6.31 13.28 -12.76
C ALA A 86 -5.54 12.77 -13.99
N GLY A 87 -6.22 12.31 -15.03
CA GLY A 87 -5.58 11.91 -16.28
C GLY A 87 -4.83 13.04 -16.96
N ARG A 88 -5.45 14.21 -17.13
CA ARG A 88 -4.86 15.33 -17.86
C ARG A 88 -3.70 16.00 -17.10
N GLU A 89 -3.83 16.20 -15.80
CA GLU A 89 -2.89 17.01 -15.00
C GLU A 89 -1.77 16.16 -14.37
N THR A 90 -1.97 14.86 -14.19
CA THR A 90 -1.01 13.99 -13.52
C THR A 90 -0.60 12.76 -14.33
N ALA A 91 -1.25 12.50 -15.47
CA ALA A 91 -1.10 11.29 -16.26
C ALA A 91 -1.24 10.00 -15.40
N ALA A 92 -2.08 10.03 -14.38
CA ALA A 92 -2.30 8.88 -13.49
C ALA A 92 -3.11 7.81 -14.23
N GLU A 93 -2.52 6.63 -14.40
CA GLU A 93 -3.16 5.43 -14.95
C GLU A 93 -3.43 4.37 -13.88
N ASN A 94 -2.96 4.60 -12.64
CA ASN A 94 -3.13 3.72 -11.48
C ASN A 94 -3.81 4.47 -10.33
N MET A 95 -4.82 3.86 -9.72
CA MET A 95 -5.54 4.43 -8.58
C MET A 95 -5.84 3.36 -7.53
N LEU A 96 -5.92 3.72 -6.25
CA LEU A 96 -6.42 2.83 -5.20
C LEU A 96 -7.89 3.15 -4.93
N ILE A 97 -8.78 2.20 -5.26
CA ILE A 97 -10.23 2.38 -5.12
C ILE A 97 -10.70 1.80 -3.78
N ILE A 98 -11.17 2.66 -2.90
CA ILE A 98 -11.63 2.33 -1.55
C ILE A 98 -13.07 2.80 -1.32
N GLY A 99 -13.72 2.25 -0.29
CA GLY A 99 -15.04 2.72 0.12
C GLY A 99 -15.02 4.12 0.72
N GLY A 100 -14.02 4.40 1.53
CA GLY A 100 -13.92 5.61 2.36
C GLY A 100 -14.55 5.42 3.75
N ASP A 101 -14.16 6.28 4.70
CA ASP A 101 -14.50 6.19 6.12
C ASP A 101 -15.87 6.82 6.47
N ALA A 102 -16.55 7.43 5.50
CA ALA A 102 -17.86 8.03 5.71
C ALA A 102 -18.88 6.96 6.12
N ASP A 103 -19.64 7.21 7.20
CA ASP A 103 -20.69 6.30 7.68
C ASP A 103 -21.80 6.11 6.63
N ARG A 104 -22.08 7.15 5.86
CA ARG A 104 -23.03 7.14 4.75
C ARG A 104 -22.39 7.68 3.48
N PRO A 105 -22.72 7.15 2.30
CA PRO A 105 -22.25 7.71 1.04
C PRO A 105 -22.83 9.12 0.84
N ASN A 106 -22.03 10.03 0.28
CA ASN A 106 -22.49 11.36 -0.09
C ASN A 106 -23.36 11.37 -1.37
N GLY A 107 -23.24 10.31 -2.18
CA GLY A 107 -23.95 10.18 -3.46
C GLY A 107 -24.25 8.72 -3.82
N GLU A 108 -24.23 8.42 -5.11
CA GLU A 108 -24.62 7.10 -5.64
C GLU A 108 -23.59 5.97 -5.38
N PHE A 109 -22.33 6.31 -5.08
CA PHE A 109 -21.28 5.32 -4.87
C PHE A 109 -21.16 4.94 -3.40
N ASP A 110 -21.75 3.82 -3.02
CA ASP A 110 -21.75 3.32 -1.64
C ASP A 110 -20.53 2.51 -1.25
N SER A 111 -19.77 2.03 -2.23
CA SER A 111 -18.64 1.13 -2.05
C SER A 111 -17.62 1.25 -3.19
N ALA A 112 -16.41 0.74 -2.96
CA ALA A 112 -15.42 0.61 -4.04
C ALA A 112 -15.98 -0.20 -5.22
N LEU A 113 -16.74 -1.26 -4.93
CA LEU A 113 -17.33 -2.12 -5.98
C LEU A 113 -18.33 -1.36 -6.85
N SER A 114 -19.20 -0.51 -6.27
CA SER A 114 -20.16 0.27 -7.03
C SER A 114 -19.47 1.28 -7.97
N LEU A 115 -18.35 1.87 -7.50
CA LEU A 115 -17.55 2.75 -8.34
C LEU A 115 -16.85 1.98 -9.48
N ILE A 116 -16.26 0.81 -9.23
CA ILE A 116 -15.62 -0.01 -10.27
C ILE A 116 -16.65 -0.44 -11.32
N LYS A 117 -17.84 -0.87 -10.89
CA LYS A 117 -18.97 -1.25 -11.78
C LYS A 117 -19.50 -0.11 -12.64
N SER A 118 -19.23 1.13 -12.31
CA SER A 118 -19.73 2.30 -13.08
C SER A 118 -19.17 2.40 -14.50
N GLY A 119 -18.05 1.74 -14.80
CA GLY A 119 -17.32 1.83 -16.06
C GLY A 119 -16.46 3.09 -16.22
N LEU A 120 -16.63 4.08 -15.34
CA LEU A 120 -15.95 5.39 -15.48
C LEU A 120 -14.42 5.29 -15.42
N LEU A 121 -13.86 4.31 -14.70
CA LEU A 121 -12.41 4.18 -14.59
C LEU A 121 -11.75 3.91 -15.94
N SER A 122 -12.27 2.94 -16.71
CA SER A 122 -11.78 2.63 -18.07
C SER A 122 -12.04 3.77 -19.06
N ASP A 123 -13.20 4.44 -18.97
CA ASP A 123 -13.55 5.57 -19.84
C ASP A 123 -12.57 6.73 -19.70
N TYR A 124 -11.97 6.91 -18.52
CA TYR A 124 -10.99 7.96 -18.23
C TYR A 124 -9.54 7.49 -18.22
N GLY A 125 -9.25 6.34 -18.85
CA GLY A 125 -7.89 5.88 -19.09
C GLY A 125 -7.20 5.22 -17.91
N ILE A 126 -7.92 4.86 -16.85
CA ILE A 126 -7.36 4.11 -15.73
C ILE A 126 -7.17 2.66 -16.18
N ARG A 127 -5.92 2.21 -16.16
CA ARG A 127 -5.48 0.89 -16.63
C ARG A 127 -5.18 -0.09 -15.51
N ARG A 128 -4.87 0.44 -14.31
CA ARG A 128 -4.56 -0.36 -13.11
C ARG A 128 -5.35 0.18 -11.93
N ILE A 129 -5.85 -0.72 -11.09
CA ILE A 129 -6.44 -0.33 -9.81
C ILE A 129 -5.95 -1.19 -8.66
N GLY A 130 -5.66 -0.53 -7.54
CA GLY A 130 -5.53 -1.16 -6.25
C GLY A 130 -6.92 -1.39 -5.63
N VAL A 131 -7.09 -2.52 -4.98
CA VAL A 131 -8.22 -2.82 -4.11
C VAL A 131 -7.73 -3.20 -2.72
N ALA A 132 -8.45 -2.79 -1.67
CA ALA A 132 -8.00 -3.00 -0.31
C ALA A 132 -8.05 -4.49 0.10
N GLY A 133 -6.96 -4.97 0.73
CA GLY A 133 -6.84 -6.26 1.39
C GLY A 133 -6.68 -6.10 2.91
N TYR A 134 -7.13 -7.07 3.69
CA TYR A 134 -7.13 -7.02 5.15
C TYR A 134 -6.61 -8.33 5.75
N PRO A 135 -5.28 -8.56 5.76
CA PRO A 135 -4.72 -9.81 6.26
C PRO A 135 -5.04 -10.10 7.72
N ASP A 136 -5.15 -9.06 8.53
CA ASP A 136 -5.46 -9.15 9.96
C ASP A 136 -6.96 -8.94 10.28
N GLY A 137 -7.81 -8.98 9.21
CA GLY A 137 -9.24 -8.75 9.30
C GLY A 137 -9.62 -7.27 9.38
N HIS A 138 -10.92 -7.02 9.62
CA HIS A 138 -11.48 -5.68 9.74
C HIS A 138 -12.45 -5.63 10.93
N PRO A 139 -12.45 -4.57 11.76
CA PRO A 139 -13.23 -4.54 13.01
C PRO A 139 -14.75 -4.60 12.82
N LYS A 140 -15.25 -4.20 11.63
CA LYS A 140 -16.69 -4.09 11.35
C LYS A 140 -17.17 -5.04 10.23
N ILE A 141 -16.29 -5.83 9.60
CA ILE A 141 -16.63 -6.66 8.43
C ILE A 141 -16.10 -8.07 8.69
N SER A 142 -16.93 -9.09 8.47
CA SER A 142 -16.53 -10.48 8.64
C SER A 142 -15.51 -10.91 7.58
N SER A 143 -14.71 -11.92 7.88
CA SER A 143 -13.69 -12.44 6.97
C SER A 143 -14.29 -12.93 5.65
N ASP A 144 -15.45 -13.61 5.70
CA ASP A 144 -16.13 -14.09 4.50
C ASP A 144 -16.59 -12.93 3.62
N ALA A 145 -17.17 -11.88 4.22
CA ALA A 145 -17.59 -10.70 3.46
C ALA A 145 -16.40 -9.91 2.88
N LEU A 146 -15.24 -9.90 3.57
CA LEU A 146 -14.01 -9.28 3.05
C LEU A 146 -13.50 -10.02 1.81
N ILE A 147 -13.45 -11.36 1.85
CA ILE A 147 -12.95 -12.16 0.72
C ILE A 147 -13.92 -12.12 -0.47
N GLU A 148 -15.23 -12.17 -0.22
CA GLU A 148 -16.26 -12.03 -1.24
C GLU A 148 -16.19 -10.65 -1.93
N ALA A 149 -16.11 -9.57 -1.16
CA ALA A 149 -15.98 -8.22 -1.69
C ALA A 149 -14.65 -8.01 -2.44
N LEU A 150 -13.57 -8.66 -2.01
CA LEU A 150 -12.28 -8.63 -2.71
C LEU A 150 -12.40 -9.31 -4.07
N GLY A 151 -12.95 -10.52 -4.14
CA GLY A 151 -13.18 -11.26 -5.37
C GLY A 151 -14.04 -10.50 -6.36
N ALA A 152 -15.19 -9.98 -5.90
CA ALA A 152 -16.08 -9.20 -6.75
C ALA A 152 -15.41 -7.96 -7.36
N LYS A 153 -14.51 -7.27 -6.62
CA LYS A 153 -13.75 -6.13 -7.15
C LYS A 153 -12.72 -6.55 -8.18
N ILE A 154 -11.97 -7.63 -7.92
CA ILE A 154 -10.96 -8.17 -8.85
C ILE A 154 -11.62 -8.58 -10.16
N GLU A 155 -12.68 -9.40 -10.10
CA GLU A 155 -13.39 -9.90 -11.27
C GLU A 155 -14.03 -8.78 -12.09
N THR A 156 -14.63 -7.79 -11.40
CA THR A 156 -15.23 -6.62 -12.08
C THR A 156 -14.18 -5.78 -12.81
N ALA A 157 -13.01 -5.56 -12.18
CA ALA A 157 -11.91 -4.84 -12.80
C ALA A 157 -11.37 -5.58 -14.03
N GLN A 158 -11.11 -6.88 -13.92
CA GLN A 158 -10.64 -7.71 -15.02
C GLN A 158 -11.64 -7.74 -16.20
N ALA A 159 -12.94 -7.86 -15.90
CA ALA A 159 -13.99 -7.82 -16.92
C ALA A 159 -14.06 -6.45 -17.64
N ALA A 160 -13.67 -5.36 -16.98
CA ALA A 160 -13.56 -4.03 -17.56
C ALA A 160 -12.22 -3.77 -18.29
N GLY A 161 -11.33 -4.76 -18.39
CA GLY A 161 -10.00 -4.62 -18.99
C GLY A 161 -9.01 -3.81 -18.14
N ILE A 162 -9.29 -3.64 -16.85
CA ILE A 162 -8.43 -2.95 -15.88
C ILE A 162 -7.66 -4.00 -15.08
N ALA A 163 -6.33 -3.86 -14.99
CA ALA A 163 -5.48 -4.76 -14.24
C ALA A 163 -5.60 -4.49 -12.72
N PRO A 164 -6.15 -5.42 -11.92
CA PRO A 164 -6.25 -5.24 -10.48
C PRO A 164 -4.94 -5.61 -9.78
N HIS A 165 -4.65 -4.94 -8.67
CA HIS A 165 -3.70 -5.38 -7.66
C HIS A 165 -4.31 -5.20 -6.27
N ILE A 166 -3.80 -5.92 -5.28
CA ILE A 166 -4.26 -5.79 -3.90
C ILE A 166 -3.24 -4.94 -3.13
N THR A 167 -3.73 -3.91 -2.43
CA THR A 167 -2.91 -3.16 -1.46
C THR A 167 -3.47 -3.44 -0.08
N THR A 168 -2.66 -4.05 0.81
CA THR A 168 -3.19 -4.43 2.12
C THR A 168 -3.10 -3.30 3.13
N GLN A 169 -3.97 -3.36 4.14
CA GLN A 169 -3.78 -2.62 5.37
C GLN A 169 -2.46 -3.07 6.02
N PHE A 170 -1.79 -2.17 6.75
CA PHE A 170 -0.57 -2.55 7.45
C PHE A 170 -0.87 -3.51 8.61
N CYS A 171 0.05 -4.43 8.82
CA CYS A 171 0.04 -5.40 9.93
C CYS A 171 1.33 -5.31 10.71
N PHE A 172 1.31 -5.87 11.92
CA PHE A 172 2.48 -5.89 12.82
C PHE A 172 3.20 -7.23 12.85
N GLU A 173 2.56 -8.28 12.40
CA GLU A 173 3.04 -9.67 12.48
C GLU A 173 3.02 -10.32 11.09
N ALA A 174 4.03 -11.12 10.78
CA ALA A 174 4.11 -11.82 9.49
C ALA A 174 3.11 -12.98 9.39
N ALA A 175 2.82 -13.67 10.49
CA ALA A 175 1.98 -14.86 10.47
C ALA A 175 0.57 -14.64 9.88
N PRO A 176 -0.21 -13.60 10.26
CA PRO A 176 -1.49 -13.31 9.62
C PRO A 176 -1.35 -13.00 8.13
N ILE A 177 -0.30 -12.26 7.75
CA ILE A 177 -0.03 -11.91 6.35
C ILE A 177 0.23 -13.17 5.52
N LEU A 178 1.10 -14.06 5.99
CA LEU A 178 1.47 -15.30 5.30
C LEU A 178 0.27 -16.26 5.18
N ALA A 179 -0.52 -16.41 6.24
CA ALA A 179 -1.74 -17.21 6.20
C ALA A 179 -2.75 -16.66 5.18
N TRP A 180 -2.98 -15.35 5.19
CA TRP A 180 -3.88 -14.69 4.24
C TRP A 180 -3.36 -14.76 2.80
N LEU A 181 -2.05 -14.57 2.57
CA LEU A 181 -1.42 -14.68 1.25
C LEU A 181 -1.60 -16.07 0.64
N LYS A 182 -1.54 -17.12 1.45
CA LYS A 182 -1.79 -18.49 0.97
C LYS A 182 -3.18 -18.60 0.37
N ASP A 183 -4.22 -18.15 1.07
CA ASP A 183 -5.60 -18.17 0.58
C ASP A 183 -5.79 -17.31 -0.68
N ILE A 184 -5.12 -16.14 -0.74
CA ILE A 184 -5.15 -15.25 -1.91
C ILE A 184 -4.51 -15.92 -3.12
N ARG A 185 -3.36 -16.57 -2.96
CA ARG A 185 -2.67 -17.25 -4.06
C ARG A 185 -3.43 -18.46 -4.60
N GLU A 186 -4.17 -19.17 -3.76
CA GLU A 186 -5.06 -20.25 -4.20
C GLU A 186 -6.21 -19.73 -5.08
N ARG A 187 -6.72 -18.52 -4.84
CA ARG A 187 -7.86 -17.93 -5.55
C ARG A 187 -7.44 -17.06 -6.75
N TRP A 188 -6.42 -16.26 -6.58
CA TRP A 188 -5.94 -15.27 -7.58
C TRP A 188 -4.41 -15.29 -7.67
N PRO A 189 -3.81 -16.35 -8.24
CA PRO A 189 -2.36 -16.58 -8.24
C PRO A 189 -1.57 -15.45 -8.92
N ASP A 190 -2.14 -14.84 -9.96
CA ASP A 190 -1.47 -13.85 -10.81
C ASP A 190 -1.72 -12.41 -10.37
N VAL A 191 -2.62 -12.16 -9.41
CA VAL A 191 -2.93 -10.80 -8.96
C VAL A 191 -1.80 -10.27 -8.07
N PRO A 192 -1.15 -9.14 -8.45
CA PRO A 192 -0.09 -8.55 -7.63
C PRO A 192 -0.59 -8.15 -6.25
N VAL A 193 0.25 -8.33 -5.23
CA VAL A 193 -0.07 -7.90 -3.86
C VAL A 193 1.01 -6.98 -3.32
N LYS A 194 0.58 -5.81 -2.86
CA LYS A 194 1.39 -4.85 -2.12
C LYS A 194 1.09 -4.98 -0.63
N ILE A 195 2.08 -5.49 0.12
CA ILE A 195 1.93 -5.77 1.56
C ILE A 195 2.14 -4.49 2.35
N GLY A 196 1.10 -4.05 3.05
CA GLY A 196 1.13 -2.86 3.90
C GLY A 196 2.05 -3.01 5.11
N ILE A 197 3.00 -2.10 5.24
CA ILE A 197 4.01 -2.08 6.29
C ILE A 197 4.12 -0.67 6.87
N ALA A 198 4.02 -0.55 8.19
CA ALA A 198 4.27 0.74 8.83
C ALA A 198 5.75 1.11 8.73
N GLY A 199 6.07 2.26 8.14
CA GLY A 199 7.43 2.80 8.12
C GLY A 199 7.96 3.18 9.51
N PRO A 200 9.25 3.49 9.62
CA PRO A 200 9.87 3.86 10.89
C PRO A 200 9.19 5.08 11.51
N THR A 201 8.68 4.94 12.74
CA THR A 201 7.94 6.02 13.42
C THR A 201 8.04 5.88 14.94
N GLY A 202 7.62 6.93 15.66
CA GLY A 202 7.48 6.85 17.12
C GLY A 202 6.29 5.97 17.52
N PHE A 203 6.43 5.21 18.62
CA PHE A 203 5.37 4.31 19.11
C PHE A 203 4.03 5.01 19.35
N LYS A 204 4.03 6.24 19.88
CA LYS A 204 2.78 7.00 20.07
C LYS A 204 2.05 7.27 18.75
N THR A 205 2.81 7.63 17.72
CA THR A 205 2.28 7.86 16.36
C THR A 205 1.73 6.57 15.79
N LEU A 206 2.49 5.49 15.89
CA LEU A 206 2.09 4.16 15.40
C LEU A 206 0.77 3.69 16.03
N LEU A 207 0.64 3.78 17.36
CA LEU A 207 -0.61 3.43 18.08
C LEU A 207 -1.80 4.29 17.64
N LYS A 208 -1.57 5.61 17.44
CA LYS A 208 -2.62 6.51 16.95
C LYS A 208 -3.16 6.06 15.58
N PHE A 209 -2.27 5.68 14.66
CA PHE A 209 -2.67 5.18 13.34
C PHE A 209 -3.30 3.80 13.42
N ALA A 210 -2.79 2.87 14.24
CA ALA A 210 -3.38 1.55 14.44
C ALA A 210 -4.85 1.64 14.90
N VAL A 211 -5.12 2.48 15.90
CA VAL A 211 -6.49 2.73 16.37
C VAL A 211 -7.37 3.35 15.28
N ARG A 212 -6.84 4.35 14.56
CA ARG A 212 -7.59 5.04 13.49
C ARG A 212 -7.93 4.11 12.33
N CYS A 213 -6.99 3.24 11.94
CA CYS A 213 -7.16 2.30 10.83
C CYS A 213 -7.85 0.99 11.26
N GLY A 214 -8.22 0.84 12.53
CA GLY A 214 -8.85 -0.37 13.04
C GLY A 214 -7.95 -1.61 12.96
N VAL A 215 -6.63 -1.41 12.94
CA VAL A 215 -5.65 -2.49 12.91
C VAL A 215 -5.60 -3.13 14.30
N ASN A 216 -5.69 -4.46 14.34
CA ASN A 216 -5.58 -5.19 15.59
C ASN A 216 -4.21 -4.93 16.24
N THR A 217 -4.21 -4.36 17.42
CA THR A 217 -3.00 -4.37 18.24
C THR A 217 -2.77 -5.81 18.70
N PRO A 218 -1.56 -6.34 18.54
CA PRO A 218 -1.29 -7.76 18.78
C PRO A 218 -1.78 -8.23 20.13
N ARG A 219 -2.60 -9.29 20.11
CA ARG A 219 -3.17 -9.89 21.34
C ARG A 219 -2.12 -10.63 22.19
N THR A 220 -0.94 -10.93 21.64
CA THR A 220 0.08 -11.75 22.28
C THR A 220 1.46 -11.10 22.18
N GLY A 221 1.95 -10.59 23.32
CA GLY A 221 3.37 -10.27 23.51
C GLY A 221 3.88 -8.97 22.88
N ILE A 222 3.30 -8.45 21.78
CA ILE A 222 3.74 -7.15 21.23
C ILE A 222 3.21 -5.99 22.08
N ALA A 223 2.03 -6.06 22.67
CA ALA A 223 1.63 -5.08 23.68
C ALA A 223 2.61 -5.07 24.84
N GLN A 224 3.15 -6.23 25.26
CA GLN A 224 4.23 -6.33 26.22
C GLN A 224 5.59 -5.94 25.62
N LYS A 225 5.90 -6.33 24.36
CA LYS A 225 7.10 -5.87 23.64
C LYS A 225 7.00 -4.37 23.32
N LEU A 226 5.84 -3.84 22.95
CA LEU A 226 5.59 -2.41 22.80
C LEU A 226 5.73 -1.66 24.13
N THR A 227 5.27 -2.21 25.27
CA THR A 227 5.46 -1.59 26.57
C THR A 227 6.89 -1.75 27.09
N MET A 228 7.60 -2.84 26.82
CA MET A 228 9.01 -2.99 27.15
C MET A 228 9.91 -2.25 26.16
N ALA A 229 9.67 -2.33 24.86
CA ALA A 229 10.42 -1.59 23.84
C ALA A 229 10.16 -0.08 23.91
N SER A 230 8.97 0.39 24.33
CA SER A 230 8.72 1.82 24.57
C SER A 230 9.55 2.41 25.71
N LYS A 231 10.06 1.56 26.60
CA LYS A 231 11.02 1.97 27.65
C LYS A 231 12.47 2.00 27.15
N ILE A 232 12.79 1.26 26.06
CA ILE A 232 14.16 1.06 25.57
C ILE A 232 14.34 1.71 24.18
N ALA A 233 13.39 1.54 23.25
CA ALA A 233 13.44 2.12 21.92
C ALA A 233 12.36 3.17 21.74
N LYS A 234 12.74 4.41 21.41
CA LYS A 234 11.80 5.49 21.12
C LYS A 234 11.14 5.39 19.74
N THR A 235 11.63 4.50 18.89
CA THR A 235 11.25 4.38 17.47
C THR A 235 10.92 2.94 17.12
N PHE A 236 9.80 2.72 16.43
CA PHE A 236 9.47 1.47 15.76
C PHE A 236 10.26 1.36 14.46
N SER A 237 10.72 0.15 14.13
CA SER A 237 11.33 -0.22 12.85
C SER A 237 10.69 -1.48 12.31
N PRO A 238 10.38 -1.57 10.99
CA PRO A 238 9.76 -2.75 10.40
C PRO A 238 10.74 -3.86 10.01
N GLY A 239 12.00 -3.80 10.42
CA GLY A 239 13.05 -4.75 9.99
C GLY A 239 12.68 -6.20 10.29
N ASP A 240 12.35 -6.51 11.54
CA ASP A 240 11.99 -7.87 11.97
C ASP A 240 10.79 -8.43 11.16
N LEU A 241 9.77 -7.60 10.92
CA LEU A 241 8.61 -8.00 10.12
C LEU A 241 8.99 -8.38 8.69
N LEU A 242 9.89 -7.59 8.06
CA LEU A 242 10.36 -7.89 6.70
C LEU A 242 11.19 -9.18 6.65
N ASP A 243 12.03 -9.43 7.65
CA ASP A 243 12.84 -10.65 7.74
C ASP A 243 11.97 -11.89 7.94
N ASP A 244 10.95 -11.78 8.80
CA ASP A 244 9.97 -12.85 9.01
C ASP A 244 9.14 -13.12 7.74
N LEU A 245 8.75 -12.06 6.99
CA LEU A 245 8.04 -12.18 5.73
C LEU A 245 8.92 -12.86 4.67
N ASP A 246 10.14 -12.40 4.44
CA ASP A 246 11.06 -13.01 3.46
C ASP A 246 11.31 -14.49 3.77
N THR A 247 11.46 -14.83 5.05
CA THR A 247 11.62 -16.23 5.50
C THR A 247 10.38 -17.06 5.20
N GLY A 248 9.20 -16.55 5.54
CA GLY A 248 7.93 -17.26 5.34
C GLY A 248 7.55 -17.40 3.86
N LEU A 249 7.83 -16.38 3.05
CA LEU A 249 7.59 -16.40 1.60
C LEU A 249 8.44 -17.46 0.88
N GLY A 250 9.63 -17.76 1.39
CA GLY A 250 10.45 -18.89 0.94
C GLY A 250 9.74 -20.25 1.00
N GLN A 251 8.76 -20.39 1.88
CA GLN A 251 8.02 -21.64 2.10
C GLN A 251 6.74 -21.74 1.28
N ILE A 252 6.08 -20.62 0.95
CA ILE A 252 4.77 -20.61 0.28
C ILE A 252 4.84 -20.19 -1.20
N GLY A 253 6.02 -19.82 -1.70
CA GLY A 253 6.18 -19.23 -3.03
C GLY A 253 5.73 -17.75 -3.06
N GLY A 254 6.67 -16.84 -3.32
CA GLY A 254 6.42 -15.39 -3.22
C GLY A 254 5.41 -14.87 -4.24
N GLY A 255 5.53 -15.25 -5.51
CA GLY A 255 4.72 -14.66 -6.57
C GLY A 255 5.00 -13.16 -6.76
N ASN A 256 4.06 -12.43 -7.34
CA ASN A 256 4.18 -10.99 -7.59
C ASN A 256 3.83 -10.20 -6.32
N LEU A 257 4.81 -10.02 -5.41
CA LEU A 257 4.68 -9.35 -4.12
C LEU A 257 5.65 -8.18 -4.01
N SER A 258 5.22 -7.11 -3.36
CA SER A 258 6.08 -5.99 -2.98
C SER A 258 5.61 -5.34 -1.67
N ALA A 259 6.49 -4.61 -0.98
CA ALA A 259 6.13 -3.84 0.20
C ALA A 259 5.42 -2.53 -0.18
N HIS A 260 4.46 -2.13 0.63
CA HIS A 260 3.80 -0.83 0.57
C HIS A 260 3.97 -0.11 1.91
N PHE A 261 4.75 0.95 1.94
CA PHE A 261 5.13 1.61 3.20
C PHE A 261 4.21 2.77 3.54
N PHE A 262 3.55 2.68 4.69
CA PHE A 262 2.84 3.80 5.30
C PHE A 262 3.83 4.74 5.98
N SER A 263 4.05 5.94 5.45
CA SER A 263 5.06 6.89 5.94
C SER A 263 4.61 7.67 7.20
N PHE A 264 4.17 6.96 8.24
CA PHE A 264 3.68 7.59 9.48
C PHE A 264 4.73 8.45 10.20
N GLY A 265 6.00 8.22 9.96
CA GLY A 265 7.13 9.00 10.48
C GLY A 265 7.67 10.05 9.50
N GLY A 266 7.02 10.21 8.34
CA GLY A 266 7.43 11.10 7.25
C GLY A 266 8.09 10.36 6.08
N LEU A 267 7.99 10.96 4.88
CA LEU A 267 8.49 10.38 3.63
C LEU A 267 10.01 10.18 3.66
N GLU A 268 10.77 11.23 3.99
CA GLU A 268 12.24 11.18 4.02
C GLU A 268 12.76 10.09 4.95
N LYS A 269 12.24 10.03 6.18
CA LYS A 269 12.64 9.01 7.16
C LYS A 269 12.38 7.59 6.67
N THR A 270 11.22 7.37 6.04
CA THR A 270 10.85 6.07 5.51
C THR A 270 11.72 5.69 4.32
N ALA A 271 11.92 6.60 3.36
CA ALA A 271 12.77 6.37 2.18
C ALA A 271 14.24 6.11 2.55
N THR A 272 14.79 6.90 3.46
CA THR A 272 16.17 6.70 3.96
C THR A 272 16.33 5.32 4.61
N TRP A 273 15.36 4.90 5.41
CA TRP A 273 15.40 3.58 6.03
C TRP A 273 15.33 2.45 4.99
N ILE A 274 14.46 2.57 3.97
CA ILE A 274 14.35 1.59 2.89
C ILE A 274 15.67 1.50 2.10
N ALA A 275 16.26 2.64 1.73
CA ALA A 275 17.54 2.68 1.02
C ALA A 275 18.66 1.99 1.81
N GLY A 276 18.74 2.23 3.13
CA GLY A 276 19.67 1.54 4.02
C GLY A 276 19.46 0.02 4.00
N ARG A 277 18.21 -0.42 4.08
CA ARG A 277 17.86 -1.85 4.08
C ARG A 277 18.19 -2.56 2.76
N LEU A 278 17.95 -1.90 1.62
CA LEU A 278 18.32 -2.43 0.30
C LEU A 278 19.83 -2.56 0.15
N ASN A 279 20.62 -1.59 0.63
CA ASN A 279 22.08 -1.63 0.60
C ASN A 279 22.64 -2.77 1.49
N GLU A 280 22.08 -3.02 2.67
CA GLU A 280 22.47 -4.14 3.53
C GLU A 280 22.29 -5.48 2.82
N LYS A 281 21.15 -5.70 2.15
CA LYS A 281 20.87 -6.95 1.41
C LYS A 281 21.80 -7.12 0.20
N SER A 282 22.08 -6.08 -0.55
CA SER A 282 23.01 -6.13 -1.70
C SER A 282 24.43 -6.53 -1.29
N ASN A 283 24.91 -6.06 -0.14
CA ASN A 283 26.22 -6.41 0.39
C ASN A 283 26.27 -7.87 0.86
N PHE A 284 25.17 -8.42 1.37
CA PHE A 284 25.11 -9.82 1.85
C PHE A 284 25.10 -10.83 0.70
N THR A 285 24.43 -10.51 -0.42
CA THR A 285 24.43 -11.36 -1.63
C THR A 285 25.77 -11.37 -2.35
N GLY A 286 26.42 -10.22 -2.45
CA GLY A 286 27.75 -10.09 -3.10
C GLY A 286 28.88 -10.85 -2.37
N THR A 287 28.79 -10.97 -1.03
CA THR A 287 29.80 -11.71 -0.24
C THR A 287 29.68 -13.23 -0.42
N ASN A 288 28.45 -13.75 -0.60
CA ASN A 288 28.20 -15.16 -0.81
C ASN A 288 28.60 -15.66 -2.22
N GLU A 289 28.46 -14.82 -3.25
CA GLU A 289 28.92 -15.17 -4.60
C GLU A 289 30.47 -15.23 -4.69
N THR A 290 31.15 -14.32 -4.03
CA THR A 290 32.62 -14.29 -4.01
C THR A 290 33.21 -15.53 -3.28
N GLN A 291 32.54 -16.03 -2.24
CA GLN A 291 32.95 -17.27 -1.54
C GLN A 291 32.66 -18.54 -2.34
N ARG A 292 31.61 -18.56 -3.18
CA ARG A 292 31.30 -19.71 -4.06
C ARG A 292 32.22 -19.83 -5.27
N MET A 293 32.86 -18.75 -5.70
CA MET A 293 33.83 -18.76 -6.80
C MET A 293 35.26 -19.13 -6.35
N GLN A 294 35.50 -19.31 -5.05
CA GLN A 294 36.82 -19.67 -4.48
C GLN A 294 36.88 -21.13 -4.01
N LEU A 295 35.84 -21.93 -4.20
CA LEU A 295 35.80 -23.40 -3.97
C LEU A 295 35.64 -24.15 -5.29
#